data_cd6b4fca5d07fffe97db86680b80d667
#
_entry.id   cd6b4fca5d07fffe97db86680b80d667
#
_cell.length_a   1.000
_cell.length_b   1.000
_cell.length_c   1.000
_cell.angle_alpha   90.00
_cell.angle_beta   90.00
_cell.angle_gamma   90.00
#
_symmetry.space_group_name_H-M   'P 1'
#
loop_
_entity.id
_entity.type
_entity.pdbx_description
1 polymer ?
#
loop_
_entity_poly.entity_id
_entity_poly.type
_entity_poly.pdbx_seq_one_letter_code
_entity_poly.pdbx_strand_id
1 'polypeptide(L)'
;MNKSICLIIQGPSTHPDLIKEKYSNSNIQIIFSTWEGEESKYNQNDIVLFNKIPQEKGIQNVMLQQLSTYNGLIKAKELGFKNAIKIRSDSYFTDIDTYLKNNIDYSKINFLYFLNYYRDDGPDKKDNFYKYFCDYVQISNIDNLLKMWNFKYDHNNFYAEQLITKHIFNTFNIQDIAFVGNYLTNNCDIFWISRKLYLSNLNNHSHYKITIL
;
A
#
# COMPACT_ATOMS: atom_id res chain seq x y z
N MET A 1 19.61 17.92 2.61
CA MET A 1 18.82 17.05 1.72
C MET A 1 17.41 17.57 1.70
N ASN A 2 16.84 17.75 0.53
CA ASN A 2 15.43 18.16 0.42
C ASN A 2 14.58 16.92 0.74
N LYS A 3 14.04 16.84 1.97
CA LYS A 3 13.20 15.72 2.44
C LYS A 3 11.82 15.76 1.77
N SER A 4 11.79 15.63 0.44
CA SER A 4 10.55 15.79 -0.29
C SER A 4 9.64 14.57 -0.22
N ILE A 5 10.22 13.35 -0.21
CA ILE A 5 9.46 12.10 -0.25
C ILE A 5 10.16 10.99 0.53
N CYS A 6 9.38 10.08 1.12
CA CYS A 6 9.85 8.84 1.75
C CYS A 6 9.02 7.63 1.28
N LEU A 7 9.55 6.44 1.55
CA LEU A 7 8.89 5.16 1.32
C LEU A 7 8.48 4.56 2.68
N ILE A 8 7.20 4.32 2.87
CA ILE A 8 6.66 3.67 4.05
C ILE A 8 6.38 2.21 3.72
N ILE A 9 7.10 1.31 4.36
CA ILE A 9 6.90 -0.14 4.28
C ILE A 9 6.00 -0.56 5.43
N GLN A 10 4.77 -0.94 5.10
CA GLN A 10 3.72 -1.22 6.07
C GLN A 10 3.45 -2.71 6.22
N GLY A 11 3.40 -3.20 7.45
CA GLY A 11 3.02 -4.58 7.78
C GLY A 11 4.12 -5.39 8.46
N PRO A 12 3.91 -6.70 8.64
CA PRO A 12 4.88 -7.56 9.31
C PRO A 12 6.20 -7.64 8.55
N SER A 13 7.30 -7.69 9.29
CA SER A 13 8.67 -7.72 8.72
C SER A 13 9.02 -9.11 8.20
N THR A 14 8.53 -9.44 7.02
CA THR A 14 8.83 -10.73 6.40
C THR A 14 10.25 -10.79 5.83
N HIS A 15 10.67 -9.75 5.10
CA HIS A 15 11.97 -9.72 4.43
C HIS A 15 12.55 -8.29 4.39
N PRO A 16 12.87 -7.65 5.55
CA PRO A 16 13.32 -6.26 5.58
C PRO A 16 14.65 -6.06 4.84
N ASP A 17 15.58 -7.02 4.91
CA ASP A 17 16.87 -6.91 4.23
C ASP A 17 16.73 -6.97 2.71
N LEU A 18 15.83 -7.81 2.19
CA LEU A 18 15.54 -7.83 0.75
C LEU A 18 14.95 -6.48 0.29
N ILE A 19 14.07 -5.89 1.07
CA ILE A 19 13.51 -4.57 0.76
C ILE A 19 14.62 -3.51 0.76
N LYS A 20 15.49 -3.50 1.75
CA LYS A 20 16.65 -2.59 1.80
C LYS A 20 17.55 -2.78 0.59
N GLU A 21 17.84 -4.02 0.21
CA GLU A 21 18.61 -4.34 -0.98
C GLU A 21 17.97 -3.77 -2.25
N LYS A 22 16.65 -3.98 -2.44
CA LYS A 22 15.93 -3.51 -3.64
C LYS A 22 15.93 -1.99 -3.78
N TYR A 23 15.99 -1.27 -2.68
CA TYR A 23 16.02 0.20 -2.69
C TYR A 23 17.41 0.80 -2.39
N SER A 24 18.44 -0.02 -2.31
CA SER A 24 19.80 0.43 -1.96
C SER A 24 20.39 1.46 -2.94
N ASN A 25 20.01 1.39 -4.21
CA ASN A 25 20.44 2.32 -5.26
C ASN A 25 19.52 3.54 -5.40
N SER A 26 18.44 3.61 -4.65
CA SER A 26 17.55 4.77 -4.65
C SER A 26 17.94 5.76 -3.55
N ASN A 27 17.67 7.04 -3.80
CA ASN A 27 17.87 8.07 -2.79
C ASN A 27 16.66 8.25 -1.86
N ILE A 28 15.72 7.29 -1.88
CA ILE A 28 14.52 7.37 -1.07
C ILE A 28 14.77 6.87 0.35
N GLN A 29 14.34 7.65 1.33
CA GLN A 29 14.39 7.21 2.72
C GLN A 29 13.29 6.20 3.01
N ILE A 30 13.65 5.04 3.54
CA ILE A 30 12.71 4.01 3.95
C ILE A 30 12.33 4.21 5.42
N ILE A 31 11.04 4.08 5.73
CA ILE A 31 10.47 4.02 7.07
C ILE A 31 9.70 2.71 7.16
N PHE A 32 10.13 1.81 8.02
CA PHE A 32 9.42 0.58 8.31
C PHE A 32 8.38 0.85 9.40
N SER A 33 7.13 0.46 9.16
CA SER A 33 6.07 0.52 10.17
C SER A 33 5.52 -0.89 10.38
N THR A 34 6.03 -1.54 11.43
CA THR A 34 5.86 -2.95 11.74
C THR A 34 5.35 -3.17 13.17
N TRP A 35 5.54 -4.33 13.75
CA TRP A 35 4.95 -4.74 15.02
C TRP A 35 6.00 -4.89 16.13
N GLU A 36 5.60 -4.60 17.37
CA GLU A 36 6.39 -4.96 18.56
C GLU A 36 6.76 -6.45 18.51
N GLY A 37 7.97 -6.78 18.94
CA GLY A 37 8.53 -8.13 18.89
C GLY A 37 9.32 -8.46 17.61
N GLU A 38 9.40 -7.52 16.65
CA GLU A 38 10.17 -7.70 15.42
C GLU A 38 11.52 -6.93 15.41
N GLU A 39 11.94 -6.38 16.56
CA GLU A 39 13.11 -5.49 16.72
C GLU A 39 14.40 -6.13 16.19
N SER A 40 14.59 -7.44 16.42
CA SER A 40 15.80 -8.16 16.03
C SER A 40 16.03 -8.26 14.52
N LYS A 41 15.02 -7.89 13.70
CA LYS A 41 15.09 -7.90 12.24
C LYS A 41 15.69 -6.62 11.66
N TYR A 42 16.00 -5.64 12.49
CA TYR A 42 16.42 -4.30 12.07
C TYR A 42 17.74 -3.90 12.70
N ASN A 43 18.45 -3.01 12.00
CA ASN A 43 19.69 -2.42 12.47
C ASN A 43 19.44 -1.05 13.09
N GLN A 44 20.36 -0.58 13.90
CA GLN A 44 20.28 0.73 14.59
C GLN A 44 20.15 1.94 13.62
N ASN A 45 20.53 1.77 12.36
CA ASN A 45 20.44 2.82 11.33
C ASN A 45 19.11 2.80 10.57
N ASP A 46 18.31 1.77 10.77
CA ASP A 46 16.99 1.66 10.13
C ASP A 46 16.00 2.60 10.85
N ILE A 47 15.17 3.30 10.09
CA ILE A 47 14.06 4.04 10.65
C ILE A 47 12.88 3.07 10.78
N VAL A 48 12.60 2.66 11.99
CA VAL A 48 11.55 1.67 12.27
C VAL A 48 10.59 2.21 13.31
N LEU A 49 9.31 1.96 13.09
CA LEU A 49 8.25 2.17 14.04
C LEU A 49 7.63 0.83 14.41
N PHE A 50 7.74 0.45 15.68
CA PHE A 50 7.13 -0.76 16.22
C PHE A 50 5.76 -0.41 16.81
N ASN A 51 4.72 -0.96 16.18
CA ASN A 51 3.35 -0.72 16.59
C ASN A 51 2.87 -1.82 17.51
N LYS A 52 2.12 -1.46 18.53
CA LYS A 52 1.41 -2.44 19.36
C LYS A 52 0.28 -3.05 18.53
N ILE A 53 0.21 -4.38 18.51
CA ILE A 53 -0.86 -5.08 17.81
C ILE A 53 -2.21 -4.76 18.48
N PRO A 54 -3.21 -4.22 17.75
CA PRO A 54 -4.52 -3.95 18.31
C PRO A 54 -5.24 -5.25 18.66
N GLN A 55 -6.10 -5.21 19.69
CA GLN A 55 -6.92 -6.36 20.06
C GLN A 55 -7.84 -6.78 18.92
N GLU A 56 -8.44 -5.80 18.26
CA GLU A 56 -9.29 -6.02 17.10
C GLU A 56 -8.48 -5.83 15.82
N LYS A 57 -8.44 -6.89 14.99
CA LYS A 57 -7.70 -6.87 13.72
C LYS A 57 -8.56 -6.46 12.52
N GLY A 58 -9.88 -6.55 12.68
CA GLY A 58 -10.83 -6.35 11.60
C GLY A 58 -10.78 -7.45 10.54
N ILE A 59 -11.73 -7.41 9.60
CA ILE A 59 -11.77 -8.34 8.47
C ILE A 59 -10.50 -8.16 7.63
N GLN A 60 -9.86 -9.28 7.26
CA GLN A 60 -8.63 -9.30 6.47
C GLN A 60 -7.50 -8.43 7.05
N ASN A 61 -7.47 -8.29 8.38
CA ASN A 61 -6.48 -7.50 9.09
C ASN A 61 -6.49 -5.99 8.71
N VAL A 62 -7.63 -5.45 8.31
CA VAL A 62 -7.74 -4.05 7.88
C VAL A 62 -7.31 -3.05 8.97
N MET A 63 -7.56 -3.36 10.24
CA MET A 63 -7.14 -2.52 11.36
C MET A 63 -5.61 -2.53 11.55
N LEU A 64 -4.97 -3.67 11.26
CA LEU A 64 -3.51 -3.76 11.25
C LEU A 64 -2.93 -2.89 10.12
N GLN A 65 -3.50 -2.98 8.91
CA GLN A 65 -3.08 -2.16 7.79
C GLN A 65 -3.26 -0.66 8.08
N GLN A 66 -4.42 -0.29 8.62
CA GLN A 66 -4.73 1.08 8.99
C GLN A 66 -3.73 1.62 10.01
N LEU A 67 -3.57 0.94 11.13
CA LEU A 67 -2.73 1.39 12.25
C LEU A 67 -1.28 1.56 11.81
N SER A 68 -0.70 0.55 11.17
CA SER A 68 0.70 0.60 10.76
C SER A 68 0.91 1.64 9.65
N THR A 69 -0.01 1.79 8.69
CA THR A 69 0.09 2.85 7.68
C THR A 69 -0.01 4.23 8.31
N TYR A 70 -1.04 4.46 9.13
CA TYR A 70 -1.29 5.75 9.75
C TYR A 70 -0.12 6.21 10.62
N ASN A 71 0.38 5.34 11.48
CA ASN A 71 1.51 5.65 12.36
C ASN A 71 2.82 5.85 11.58
N GLY A 72 3.06 5.07 10.51
CA GLY A 72 4.17 5.30 9.60
C GLY A 72 4.12 6.67 8.92
N LEU A 73 2.93 7.13 8.53
CA LEU A 73 2.71 8.47 7.96
C LEU A 73 2.95 9.58 9.01
N ILE A 74 2.49 9.41 10.23
CA ILE A 74 2.79 10.35 11.33
C ILE A 74 4.31 10.44 11.53
N LYS A 75 5.01 9.30 11.59
CA LYS A 75 6.46 9.28 11.72
C LYS A 75 7.16 9.99 10.57
N ALA A 76 6.70 9.78 9.34
CA ALA A 76 7.23 10.48 8.17
C ALA A 76 7.05 12.00 8.28
N LYS A 77 5.88 12.45 8.75
CA LYS A 77 5.58 13.87 8.96
C LYS A 77 6.47 14.49 10.05
N GLU A 78 6.67 13.78 11.17
CA GLU A 78 7.59 14.19 12.25
C GLU A 78 9.03 14.36 11.76
N LEU A 79 9.47 13.50 10.84
CA LEU A 79 10.79 13.56 10.21
C LEU A 79 10.91 14.67 9.15
N GLY A 80 9.83 15.39 8.87
CA GLY A 80 9.79 16.53 7.95
C GLY A 80 9.59 16.19 6.49
N PHE A 81 9.16 14.98 6.16
CA PHE A 81 8.75 14.62 4.80
C PHE A 81 7.42 15.28 4.43
N LYS A 82 7.27 15.65 3.15
CA LYS A 82 6.02 16.25 2.64
C LYS A 82 5.16 15.23 1.91
N ASN A 83 5.79 14.28 1.22
CA ASN A 83 5.14 13.27 0.42
C ASN A 83 5.58 11.88 0.86
N ALA A 84 4.73 10.90 0.63
CA ALA A 84 5.05 9.51 0.91
C ALA A 84 4.54 8.56 -0.17
N ILE A 85 5.25 7.45 -0.32
CA ILE A 85 4.80 6.25 -0.99
C ILE A 85 4.52 5.24 0.11
N LYS A 86 3.31 4.74 0.19
CA LYS A 86 2.97 3.60 1.05
C LYS A 86 2.99 2.34 0.21
N ILE A 87 3.69 1.32 0.69
CA ILE A 87 3.71 -0.02 0.09
C ILE A 87 3.61 -1.08 1.20
N ARG A 88 3.09 -2.25 0.86
CA ARG A 88 3.03 -3.39 1.79
C ARG A 88 4.40 -4.05 1.92
N SER A 89 4.68 -4.61 3.09
CA SER A 89 5.96 -5.28 3.40
C SER A 89 6.16 -6.61 2.65
N ASP A 90 5.10 -7.17 2.06
CA ASP A 90 5.14 -8.38 1.24
C ASP A 90 5.33 -8.09 -0.26
N SER A 91 5.62 -6.84 -0.62
CA SER A 91 5.82 -6.41 -1.99
C SER A 91 6.94 -5.39 -2.10
N TYR A 92 7.50 -5.23 -3.29
CA TYR A 92 8.43 -4.16 -3.62
C TYR A 92 8.17 -3.64 -5.03
N PHE A 93 8.58 -2.41 -5.25
CA PHE A 93 8.42 -1.67 -6.48
C PHE A 93 9.74 -1.65 -7.22
N THR A 94 9.77 -2.13 -8.44
CA THR A 94 10.97 -1.98 -9.26
C THR A 94 11.03 -0.57 -9.83
N ASP A 95 12.26 -0.05 -9.93
CA ASP A 95 12.55 1.24 -10.55
C ASP A 95 11.72 2.43 -10.02
N ILE A 96 11.65 2.52 -8.70
CA ILE A 96 10.93 3.60 -8.01
C ILE A 96 11.42 5.00 -8.43
N ASP A 97 12.72 5.13 -8.73
CA ASP A 97 13.32 6.42 -9.11
C ASP A 97 12.82 6.89 -10.49
N THR A 98 12.72 6.00 -11.46
CA THR A 98 12.11 6.31 -12.77
C THR A 98 10.66 6.69 -12.63
N TYR A 99 9.93 5.98 -11.77
CA TYR A 99 8.54 6.29 -11.49
C TYR A 99 8.37 7.69 -10.88
N LEU A 100 9.21 8.06 -9.91
CA LEU A 100 9.16 9.37 -9.24
C LEU A 100 9.55 10.54 -10.16
N LYS A 101 10.32 10.29 -11.22
CA LYS A 101 10.66 11.31 -12.23
C LYS A 101 9.50 11.64 -13.15
N ASN A 102 8.51 10.76 -13.28
CA ASN A 102 7.37 10.92 -14.16
C ASN A 102 6.23 11.67 -13.43
N ASN A 103 6.27 12.98 -13.44
CA ASN A 103 5.20 13.95 -13.12
C ASN A 103 4.04 13.45 -12.22
N ILE A 104 4.37 12.90 -11.05
CA ILE A 104 3.36 12.52 -10.07
C ILE A 104 2.76 13.79 -9.46
N ASP A 105 1.47 13.92 -9.55
CA ASP A 105 0.75 14.98 -8.86
C ASP A 105 0.50 14.59 -7.40
N TYR A 106 1.39 15.00 -6.51
CA TYR A 106 1.28 14.73 -5.07
C TYR A 106 0.09 15.43 -4.40
N SER A 107 -0.57 16.37 -5.06
CA SER A 107 -1.82 16.95 -4.55
C SER A 107 -2.98 15.96 -4.62
N LYS A 108 -2.86 14.93 -5.46
CA LYS A 108 -3.82 13.86 -5.63
C LYS A 108 -3.38 12.58 -4.91
N ILE A 109 -4.34 11.71 -4.61
CA ILE A 109 -4.03 10.34 -4.20
C ILE A 109 -3.85 9.49 -5.45
N ASN A 110 -2.63 9.02 -5.66
CA ASN A 110 -2.28 8.21 -6.81
C ASN A 110 -2.35 6.73 -6.43
N PHE A 111 -3.19 5.98 -7.14
CA PHE A 111 -3.31 4.54 -7.03
C PHE A 111 -2.70 3.86 -8.26
N LEU A 112 -2.28 2.61 -8.10
CA LEU A 112 -1.78 1.84 -9.23
C LEU A 112 -2.89 1.52 -10.21
N TYR A 113 -3.99 0.98 -9.71
CA TYR A 113 -5.15 0.54 -10.51
C TYR A 113 -6.36 0.29 -9.60
N PHE A 114 -7.51 0.05 -10.21
CA PHE A 114 -8.65 -0.56 -9.54
C PHE A 114 -8.45 -2.08 -9.49
N LEU A 115 -8.73 -2.67 -8.34
CA LEU A 115 -8.90 -4.10 -8.23
C LEU A 115 -10.31 -4.45 -8.72
N ASN A 116 -10.37 -5.29 -9.75
CA ASN A 116 -11.63 -5.90 -10.16
C ASN A 116 -11.72 -7.25 -9.46
N TYR A 117 -12.60 -7.38 -8.49
CA TYR A 117 -12.93 -8.67 -7.91
C TYR A 117 -14.12 -9.26 -8.64
N TYR A 118 -13.92 -10.42 -9.24
CA TYR A 118 -15.00 -11.30 -9.64
C TYR A 118 -15.22 -12.30 -8.51
N ARG A 119 -16.43 -12.35 -7.98
CA ARG A 119 -16.76 -13.26 -6.90
C ARG A 119 -17.91 -14.17 -7.31
N ASP A 120 -17.64 -15.48 -7.37
CA ASP A 120 -18.64 -16.51 -7.67
C ASP A 120 -19.49 -16.92 -6.45
N ASP A 121 -19.13 -16.50 -5.23
CA ASP A 121 -19.65 -17.04 -3.96
C ASP A 121 -20.49 -16.03 -3.14
N GLY A 122 -20.87 -14.89 -3.71
CA GLY A 122 -21.73 -13.90 -3.05
C GLY A 122 -23.22 -14.23 -3.13
N PRO A 123 -24.03 -13.75 -2.16
CA PRO A 123 -25.48 -13.98 -2.15
C PRO A 123 -26.22 -13.42 -3.36
N ASP A 124 -25.65 -12.43 -4.04
CA ASP A 124 -26.19 -11.79 -5.23
C ASP A 124 -25.39 -12.16 -6.47
N LYS A 125 -25.70 -13.28 -7.10
CA LYS A 125 -25.02 -13.80 -8.29
C LYS A 125 -25.21 -12.98 -9.58
N LYS A 126 -25.86 -11.84 -9.51
CA LYS A 126 -26.14 -10.99 -10.68
C LYS A 126 -25.28 -9.72 -10.59
N ASP A 127 -24.32 -9.60 -11.49
CA ASP A 127 -23.54 -8.37 -11.76
C ASP A 127 -22.42 -7.99 -10.75
N ASN A 128 -21.68 -8.94 -10.24
CA ASN A 128 -20.69 -8.71 -9.18
C ASN A 128 -19.31 -8.27 -9.69
N PHE A 129 -19.26 -7.22 -10.52
CA PHE A 129 -18.03 -6.47 -10.75
C PHE A 129 -17.87 -5.38 -9.70
N TYR A 130 -17.10 -5.67 -8.66
CA TYR A 130 -16.72 -4.65 -7.70
C TYR A 130 -15.38 -4.05 -8.09
N LYS A 131 -15.34 -2.72 -8.22
CA LYS A 131 -14.11 -1.97 -8.44
C LYS A 131 -13.67 -1.36 -7.12
N TYR A 132 -12.51 -1.80 -6.62
CA TYR A 132 -11.94 -1.27 -5.38
C TYR A 132 -10.61 -0.60 -5.64
N PHE A 133 -10.29 0.42 -4.85
CA PHE A 133 -8.96 1.01 -4.88
C PHE A 133 -7.93 0.00 -4.34
N CYS A 134 -6.85 -0.15 -5.09
CA CYS A 134 -5.75 -1.02 -4.70
C CYS A 134 -5.08 -0.50 -3.43
N ASP A 135 -5.00 -1.34 -2.39
CA ASP A 135 -4.37 -1.02 -1.11
C ASP A 135 -2.84 -1.23 -1.10
N TYR A 136 -2.28 -1.77 -2.18
CA TYR A 136 -0.87 -2.17 -2.22
C TYR A 136 0.07 -0.98 -2.24
N VAL A 137 -0.17 -0.02 -3.13
CA VAL A 137 0.64 1.18 -3.27
C VAL A 137 -0.25 2.41 -3.37
N GLN A 138 0.04 3.40 -2.54
CA GLN A 138 -0.55 4.73 -2.63
C GLN A 138 0.55 5.78 -2.55
N ILE A 139 0.41 6.84 -3.35
CA ILE A 139 1.36 7.94 -3.42
C ILE A 139 0.62 9.26 -3.35
N SER A 140 0.99 10.12 -2.42
CA SER A 140 0.42 11.45 -2.27
C SER A 140 1.27 12.31 -1.32
N ASN A 141 0.82 13.55 -1.08
CA ASN A 141 1.26 14.25 0.09
C ASN A 141 0.78 13.52 1.36
N ILE A 142 1.53 13.69 2.45
CA ILE A 142 1.28 12.95 3.70
C ILE A 142 -0.08 13.30 4.30
N ASP A 143 -0.55 14.53 4.18
CA ASP A 143 -1.83 14.95 4.75
C ASP A 143 -3.01 14.25 4.07
N ASN A 144 -2.97 14.09 2.75
CA ASN A 144 -3.97 13.32 2.01
C ASN A 144 -3.95 11.84 2.40
N LEU A 145 -2.75 11.24 2.54
CA LEU A 145 -2.64 9.84 2.97
C LEU A 145 -3.12 9.66 4.41
N LEU A 146 -2.80 10.58 5.32
CA LEU A 146 -3.32 10.55 6.70
C LEU A 146 -4.85 10.63 6.70
N LYS A 147 -5.43 11.53 5.91
CA LYS A 147 -6.88 11.66 5.77
C LYS A 147 -7.50 10.38 5.21
N MET A 148 -6.86 9.77 4.22
CA MET A 148 -7.29 8.51 3.60
C MET A 148 -7.26 7.34 4.59
N TRP A 149 -6.21 7.22 5.41
CA TRP A 149 -6.04 6.12 6.34
C TRP A 149 -6.67 6.36 7.72
N ASN A 150 -7.36 7.48 7.93
CA ASN A 150 -8.10 7.80 9.15
C ASN A 150 -9.60 7.44 9.03
N PHE A 151 -9.91 6.21 8.65
CA PHE A 151 -11.28 5.73 8.58
C PHE A 151 -11.70 5.04 9.89
N LYS A 152 -13.00 5.03 10.16
CA LYS A 152 -13.58 4.23 11.24
C LYS A 152 -13.89 2.83 10.71
N TYR A 153 -13.46 1.82 11.46
CA TYR A 153 -13.84 0.45 11.16
C TYR A 153 -15.34 0.26 11.40
N ASP A 154 -15.99 -0.32 10.41
CA ASP A 154 -17.42 -0.68 10.48
C ASP A 154 -17.50 -2.19 10.31
N HIS A 155 -18.00 -2.88 11.34
CA HIS A 155 -18.13 -4.34 11.38
C HIS A 155 -19.01 -4.92 10.27
N ASN A 156 -19.82 -4.09 9.60
CA ASN A 156 -20.70 -4.49 8.49
C ASN A 156 -20.00 -4.53 7.13
N ASN A 157 -18.72 -4.17 7.05
CA ASN A 157 -17.98 -4.18 5.79
C ASN A 157 -17.30 -5.52 5.55
N PHE A 158 -17.35 -5.98 4.31
CA PHE A 158 -16.94 -7.33 3.93
C PHE A 158 -15.45 -7.48 3.61
N TYR A 159 -14.74 -6.40 3.21
CA TYR A 159 -13.33 -6.44 2.81
C TYR A 159 -12.61 -5.13 3.13
N ALA A 160 -11.29 -5.23 3.35
CA ALA A 160 -10.44 -4.06 3.60
C ALA A 160 -10.55 -3.03 2.46
N GLU A 161 -10.47 -3.48 1.24
CA GLU A 161 -10.52 -2.63 0.05
C GLU A 161 -11.89 -1.96 -0.13
N GLN A 162 -12.98 -2.62 0.27
CA GLN A 162 -14.33 -2.01 0.26
C GLN A 162 -14.42 -0.87 1.25
N LEU A 163 -13.92 -1.08 2.47
CA LEU A 163 -13.93 -0.07 3.52
C LEU A 163 -13.10 1.15 3.10
N ILE A 164 -11.90 0.91 2.59
CA ILE A 164 -11.01 1.95 2.08
C ILE A 164 -11.69 2.71 0.93
N THR A 165 -12.26 2.00 -0.03
CA THR A 165 -12.93 2.60 -1.19
C THR A 165 -14.12 3.45 -0.78
N LYS A 166 -14.99 2.94 0.11
CA LYS A 166 -16.12 3.69 0.65
C LYS A 166 -15.66 4.96 1.38
N HIS A 167 -14.60 4.83 2.19
CA HIS A 167 -14.04 5.98 2.90
C HIS A 167 -13.47 7.03 1.95
N ILE A 168 -12.77 6.61 0.90
CA ILE A 168 -12.20 7.51 -0.12
C ILE A 168 -13.31 8.31 -0.81
N PHE A 169 -14.37 7.65 -1.30
CA PHE A 169 -15.49 8.34 -1.95
C PHE A 169 -16.25 9.30 -1.02
N ASN A 170 -16.26 9.02 0.28
CA ASN A 170 -16.88 9.92 1.26
C ASN A 170 -15.98 11.10 1.66
N THR A 171 -14.69 11.02 1.36
CA THR A 171 -13.68 11.94 1.92
C THR A 171 -13.03 12.82 0.86
N PHE A 172 -12.97 12.34 -0.38
CA PHE A 172 -12.30 12.99 -1.51
C PHE A 172 -13.23 13.11 -2.70
N ASN A 173 -13.03 14.16 -3.51
CA ASN A 173 -13.69 14.25 -4.81
C ASN A 173 -12.95 13.37 -5.82
N ILE A 174 -13.64 12.96 -6.89
CA ILE A 174 -13.03 12.11 -7.93
C ILE A 174 -11.81 12.77 -8.59
N GLN A 175 -11.80 14.09 -8.68
CA GLN A 175 -10.69 14.88 -9.22
C GLN A 175 -9.43 14.85 -8.36
N ASP A 176 -9.57 14.50 -7.07
CA ASP A 176 -8.45 14.37 -6.11
C ASP A 176 -7.77 12.99 -6.22
N ILE A 177 -8.24 12.15 -7.12
CA ILE A 177 -7.77 10.78 -7.31
C ILE A 177 -7.12 10.68 -8.70
N ALA A 178 -5.97 10.01 -8.75
CA ALA A 178 -5.27 9.72 -9.99
C ALA A 178 -4.91 8.23 -10.07
N PHE A 179 -4.82 7.73 -11.29
CA PHE A 179 -4.37 6.38 -11.57
C PHE A 179 -3.08 6.43 -12.36
N VAL A 180 -2.08 5.77 -11.84
CA VAL A 180 -0.73 5.76 -12.41
C VAL A 180 -0.38 4.44 -13.07
N GLY A 181 -1.33 3.52 -13.16
CA GLY A 181 -1.16 2.16 -13.67
C GLY A 181 -0.66 2.06 -15.11
N ASN A 182 -0.96 3.02 -15.97
CA ASN A 182 -0.47 3.02 -17.34
C ASN A 182 1.06 3.16 -17.45
N TYR A 183 1.72 3.71 -16.42
CA TYR A 183 3.18 3.78 -16.35
C TYR A 183 3.82 2.49 -15.84
N LEU A 184 3.07 1.71 -15.05
CA LEU A 184 3.59 0.52 -14.39
C LEU A 184 3.64 -0.70 -15.29
N THR A 185 2.70 -0.81 -16.23
CA THR A 185 2.61 -1.97 -17.12
C THR A 185 3.76 -2.07 -18.10
N ASN A 186 4.46 -0.97 -18.38
CA ASN A 186 5.55 -0.94 -19.34
C ASN A 186 6.96 -0.90 -18.70
N ASN A 187 7.10 -0.47 -17.44
CA ASN A 187 8.41 -0.22 -16.86
C ASN A 187 8.59 -0.57 -15.38
N CYS A 188 7.52 -0.86 -14.64
CA CYS A 188 7.61 -1.16 -13.21
C CYS A 188 6.71 -2.33 -12.84
N ASP A 189 7.30 -3.40 -12.33
CA ASP A 189 6.57 -4.54 -11.81
C ASP A 189 6.47 -4.47 -10.30
N ILE A 190 5.28 -4.76 -9.75
CA ILE A 190 5.14 -5.05 -8.34
C ILE A 190 5.40 -6.52 -8.14
N PHE A 191 6.48 -6.81 -7.44
CA PHE A 191 6.83 -8.17 -7.08
C PHE A 191 6.31 -8.51 -5.68
N TRP A 192 5.59 -9.61 -5.60
CA TRP A 192 5.19 -10.21 -4.34
C TRP A 192 6.31 -11.08 -3.80
N ILE A 193 6.86 -10.73 -2.66
CA ILE A 193 7.96 -11.49 -2.06
C ILE A 193 7.49 -12.88 -1.63
N SER A 194 6.24 -12.99 -1.15
CA SER A 194 5.67 -14.24 -0.67
C SER A 194 5.01 -15.12 -1.74
N ARG A 195 4.61 -14.55 -2.88
CA ARG A 195 3.92 -15.30 -3.94
C ARG A 195 4.83 -16.03 -4.92
N LYS A 196 6.13 -15.74 -4.96
CA LYS A 196 7.06 -16.52 -5.80
C LYS A 196 7.08 -18.00 -5.40
N LEU A 197 6.85 -18.32 -4.13
CA LEU A 197 6.69 -19.70 -3.64
C LEU A 197 5.30 -20.28 -3.97
N TYR A 198 4.27 -19.48 -4.14
CA TYR A 198 2.90 -19.95 -4.38
C TYR A 198 2.57 -20.05 -5.87
N LEU A 199 3.11 -19.19 -6.73
CA LEU A 199 2.88 -19.22 -8.19
C LEU A 199 3.62 -20.37 -8.89
N SER A 200 4.70 -20.91 -8.31
CA SER A 200 5.32 -22.14 -8.83
C SER A 200 4.41 -23.37 -8.70
N ASN A 201 3.39 -23.33 -7.84
CA ASN A 201 2.42 -24.40 -7.63
C ASN A 201 1.04 -24.13 -8.22
N LEU A 202 0.79 -22.96 -8.81
CA LEU A 202 -0.52 -22.53 -9.32
C LEU A 202 -0.55 -22.40 -10.85
N ASN A 203 0.07 -23.34 -11.57
CA ASN A 203 -0.03 -23.40 -13.02
C ASN A 203 -1.46 -23.69 -13.55
N ASN A 204 -2.49 -23.70 -12.70
CA ASN A 204 -3.86 -24.05 -13.11
C ASN A 204 -4.98 -23.09 -12.71
N HIS A 205 -4.71 -21.89 -12.17
CA HIS A 205 -5.78 -20.91 -11.92
C HIS A 205 -5.42 -19.53 -12.47
N SER A 206 -5.51 -19.42 -13.79
CA SER A 206 -5.43 -18.19 -14.56
C SER A 206 -6.78 -17.46 -14.56
N HIS A 207 -7.11 -16.64 -13.57
CA HIS A 207 -8.25 -15.73 -13.68
C HIS A 207 -8.05 -14.41 -12.92
N TYR A 208 -6.92 -13.73 -13.17
CA TYR A 208 -6.84 -12.30 -12.87
C TYR A 208 -6.66 -11.54 -14.19
N LYS A 209 -7.76 -11.21 -14.84
CA LYS A 209 -7.72 -10.19 -15.91
C LYS A 209 -7.63 -8.83 -15.26
N ILE A 210 -6.45 -8.23 -15.27
CA ILE A 210 -6.28 -6.81 -15.00
C ILE A 210 -6.76 -6.07 -16.24
N THR A 211 -7.93 -5.46 -16.18
CA THR A 211 -8.38 -4.55 -17.23
C THR A 211 -7.99 -3.15 -16.78
N ILE A 212 -6.99 -2.61 -17.43
CA ILE A 212 -6.61 -1.19 -17.29
C ILE A 212 -7.63 -0.40 -18.10
N LEU A 213 -8.33 0.52 -17.46
CA LEU A 213 -9.18 1.51 -18.11
C LEU A 213 -8.39 2.76 -18.42
#